data_43ac6e8ff47f863ff17eda257992f60b
#
_entry.id   43ac6e8ff47f863ff17eda257992f60b
#
_cell.length_a   1.000
_cell.length_b   1.000
_cell.length_c   1.000
_cell.angle_alpha   90.00
_cell.angle_beta   90.00
_cell.angle_gamma   90.00
#
_symmetry.space_group_name_H-M   'P 1'
#
loop_
_entity.id
_entity.type
_entity.pdbx_description
1 polymer ?
#
loop_
_entity_poly.entity_id
_entity_poly.type
_entity_poly.pdbx_seq_one_letter_code
_entity_poly.pdbx_strand_id
1 'polypeptide(L)'
;MTRLLGYVDVTDFSFVAAVLCIIFNPLFWNLVARWEYKTRQLSRAFGSPYLACYCLGLIVLLLNFLRSHCFTQAMVSQPKMEGLDCVGAYYVGLVILGVGIIFVLSSFYALGFIGTYLGDYFGILKEARVTTFPFNVLDNPMYWGSTANYLGWSIMNASPTGLLLTVIVALTYTVAIMYEEPFTEQIYQQKSPKSKKNK
;
A
#
# COMPACT_ATOMS: atom_id res chain seq x y z
N MET A 1 -14.06 23.72 8.02
CA MET A 1 -13.58 23.29 6.70
C MET A 1 -12.75 24.39 6.00
N THR A 2 -13.16 25.61 5.99
CA THR A 2 -12.45 26.77 5.40
C THR A 2 -11.05 27.09 5.97
N ARG A 3 -10.75 26.72 7.23
CA ARG A 3 -9.42 26.95 7.82
C ARG A 3 -8.33 25.96 7.37
N LEU A 4 -8.67 24.74 7.00
CA LEU A 4 -7.71 23.73 6.49
C LEU A 4 -7.25 24.06 5.07
N LEU A 5 -8.15 24.55 4.20
CA LEU A 5 -7.83 24.95 2.82
C LEU A 5 -6.87 26.16 2.73
N GLY A 6 -6.80 27.01 3.79
CA GLY A 6 -5.83 28.10 3.84
C GLY A 6 -4.40 27.68 4.18
N TYR A 7 -4.19 26.43 4.62
CA TYR A 7 -2.86 25.87 4.93
C TYR A 7 -2.30 24.97 3.85
N VAL A 8 -3.11 24.57 2.86
CA VAL A 8 -2.70 23.61 1.82
C VAL A 8 -2.74 24.27 0.45
N ASP A 9 -1.58 24.40 -0.16
CA ASP A 9 -1.45 24.77 -1.57
C ASP A 9 -1.45 23.50 -2.43
N VAL A 10 -2.57 23.23 -3.08
CA VAL A 10 -2.75 22.07 -3.97
C VAL A 10 -2.02 22.23 -5.30
N THR A 11 -1.51 23.43 -5.59
CA THR A 11 -0.74 23.73 -6.82
C THR A 11 0.78 23.59 -6.61
N ASP A 12 1.20 23.42 -5.35
CA ASP A 12 2.62 23.17 -5.03
C ASP A 12 3.14 21.92 -5.76
N PHE A 13 4.31 22.04 -6.36
CA PHE A 13 4.91 20.94 -7.13
C PHE A 13 5.08 19.65 -6.31
N SER A 14 5.52 19.79 -5.05
CA SER A 14 5.73 18.63 -4.17
C SER A 14 4.41 17.97 -3.81
N PHE A 15 3.34 18.75 -3.62
CA PHE A 15 1.99 18.22 -3.40
C PHE A 15 1.49 17.41 -4.60
N VAL A 16 1.57 18.00 -5.80
CA VAL A 16 1.16 17.33 -7.04
C VAL A 16 1.97 16.06 -7.27
N ALA A 17 3.29 16.10 -7.08
CA ALA A 17 4.16 14.94 -7.19
C ALA A 17 3.77 13.83 -6.20
N ALA A 18 3.44 14.19 -4.95
CA ALA A 18 2.98 13.23 -3.94
C ALA A 18 1.65 12.57 -4.35
N VAL A 19 0.67 13.34 -4.81
CA VAL A 19 -0.62 12.82 -5.29
C VAL A 19 -0.43 11.86 -6.46
N LEU A 20 0.40 12.25 -7.44
CA LEU A 20 0.70 11.38 -8.59
C LEU A 20 1.36 10.07 -8.16
N CYS A 21 2.34 10.10 -7.26
CA CYS A 21 2.97 8.88 -6.74
C CYS A 21 1.98 8.02 -5.94
N ILE A 22 1.08 8.61 -5.14
CA ILE A 22 0.07 7.88 -4.37
C ILE A 22 -0.86 7.10 -5.29
N ILE A 23 -1.34 7.73 -6.37
CA ILE A 23 -2.27 7.11 -7.31
C ILE A 23 -1.54 6.13 -8.24
N PHE A 24 -0.37 6.51 -8.73
CA PHE A 24 0.40 5.71 -9.69
C PHE A 24 0.80 4.35 -9.13
N ASN A 25 1.24 4.26 -7.87
CA ASN A 25 1.76 3.02 -7.33
C ASN A 25 0.75 1.86 -7.38
N PRO A 26 -0.46 1.95 -6.79
CA PRO A 26 -1.45 0.87 -6.87
C PRO A 26 -1.90 0.59 -8.30
N LEU A 27 -2.03 1.61 -9.12
CA LEU A 27 -2.36 1.46 -10.53
C LEU A 27 -1.28 0.64 -11.25
N PHE A 28 -0.01 0.98 -11.05
CA PHE A 28 1.12 0.30 -11.67
C PHE A 28 1.16 -1.18 -11.34
N TRP A 29 1.19 -1.54 -10.04
CA TRP A 29 1.34 -2.95 -9.69
C TRP A 29 0.10 -3.78 -10.07
N ASN A 30 -1.11 -3.21 -9.99
CA ASN A 30 -2.33 -3.90 -10.43
C ASN A 30 -2.33 -4.17 -11.94
N LEU A 31 -1.95 -3.18 -12.74
CA LEU A 31 -1.89 -3.33 -14.20
C LEU A 31 -0.84 -4.36 -14.61
N VAL A 32 0.37 -4.24 -14.08
CA VAL A 32 1.49 -5.12 -14.43
C VAL A 32 1.22 -6.56 -13.97
N ALA A 33 0.73 -6.76 -12.75
CA ALA A 33 0.41 -8.10 -12.25
C ALA A 33 -0.71 -8.78 -13.05
N ARG A 34 -1.78 -8.04 -13.38
CA ARG A 34 -2.86 -8.57 -14.23
C ARG A 34 -2.42 -8.87 -15.66
N TRP A 35 -1.56 -8.01 -16.21
CA TRP A 35 -0.97 -8.26 -17.52
C TRP A 35 -0.11 -9.54 -17.50
N GLU A 36 0.72 -9.70 -16.47
CA GLU A 36 1.50 -10.92 -16.27
C GLU A 36 0.62 -12.15 -16.11
N TYR A 37 -0.44 -12.07 -15.29
CA TYR A 37 -1.38 -13.18 -15.12
C TYR A 37 -1.98 -13.67 -16.45
N LYS A 38 -2.31 -12.74 -17.37
CA LYS A 38 -2.89 -13.06 -18.67
C LYS A 38 -1.87 -13.55 -19.70
N THR A 39 -0.67 -12.96 -19.72
CA THR A 39 0.28 -13.14 -20.82
C THR A 39 1.47 -14.00 -20.48
N ARG A 40 1.84 -14.09 -19.20
CA ARG A 40 3.04 -14.77 -18.70
C ARG A 40 4.35 -14.25 -19.32
N GLN A 41 4.36 -13.00 -19.79
CA GLN A 41 5.51 -12.45 -20.50
C GLN A 41 6.70 -12.17 -19.60
N LEU A 42 6.47 -11.62 -18.37
CA LEU A 42 7.56 -11.42 -17.42
C LEU A 42 8.16 -12.76 -16.98
N SER A 43 7.34 -13.74 -16.64
CA SER A 43 7.81 -15.09 -16.27
C SER A 43 8.63 -15.73 -17.38
N ARG A 44 8.25 -15.53 -18.65
CA ARG A 44 9.02 -16.04 -19.81
C ARG A 44 10.32 -15.27 -20.03
N ALA A 45 10.27 -13.94 -19.92
CA ALA A 45 11.45 -13.08 -20.11
C ALA A 45 12.52 -13.35 -19.07
N PHE A 46 12.13 -13.55 -17.81
CA PHE A 46 13.04 -13.84 -16.70
C PHE A 46 13.35 -15.35 -16.54
N GLY A 47 12.72 -16.22 -17.34
CA GLY A 47 12.89 -17.67 -17.25
C GLY A 47 12.30 -18.33 -16.00
N SER A 48 11.70 -17.54 -15.08
CA SER A 48 11.11 -18.03 -13.84
C SER A 48 10.03 -17.10 -13.32
N PRO A 49 8.84 -17.59 -12.92
CA PRO A 49 7.83 -16.79 -12.27
C PRO A 49 8.29 -16.20 -10.92
N TYR A 50 9.14 -16.92 -10.20
CA TYR A 50 9.73 -16.43 -8.95
C TYR A 50 10.62 -15.21 -9.17
N LEU A 51 11.52 -15.29 -10.15
CA LEU A 51 12.42 -14.19 -10.45
C LEU A 51 11.66 -12.97 -10.96
N ALA A 52 10.65 -13.16 -11.81
CA ALA A 52 9.78 -12.10 -12.29
C ALA A 52 9.01 -11.43 -11.14
N CYS A 53 8.47 -12.20 -10.20
CA CYS A 53 7.80 -11.69 -9.00
C CYS A 53 8.77 -10.90 -8.10
N TYR A 54 9.99 -11.39 -7.88
CA TYR A 54 11.01 -10.67 -7.11
C TYR A 54 11.38 -9.33 -7.78
N CYS A 55 11.55 -9.31 -9.10
CA CYS A 55 11.83 -8.08 -9.84
C CYS A 55 10.70 -7.07 -9.73
N LEU A 56 9.44 -7.51 -9.92
CA LEU A 56 8.28 -6.64 -9.74
C LEU A 56 8.19 -6.11 -8.31
N GLY A 57 8.36 -7.00 -7.31
CA GLY A 57 8.31 -6.62 -5.90
C GLY A 57 9.39 -5.60 -5.53
N LEU A 58 10.60 -5.74 -6.08
CA LEU A 58 11.66 -4.75 -5.88
C LEU A 58 11.31 -3.39 -6.50
N ILE A 59 10.74 -3.38 -7.70
CA ILE A 59 10.28 -2.13 -8.34
C ILE A 59 9.19 -1.48 -7.49
N VAL A 60 8.20 -2.25 -7.02
CA VAL A 60 7.13 -1.74 -6.15
C VAL A 60 7.71 -1.17 -4.84
N LEU A 61 8.70 -1.82 -4.27
CA LEU A 61 9.39 -1.34 -3.07
C LEU A 61 10.08 0.02 -3.31
N LEU A 62 10.81 0.15 -4.42
CA LEU A 62 11.45 1.41 -4.81
C LEU A 62 10.42 2.53 -5.05
N LEU A 63 9.31 2.22 -5.72
CA LEU A 63 8.21 3.16 -5.92
C LEU A 63 7.56 3.58 -4.58
N ASN A 64 7.47 2.68 -3.61
CA ASN A 64 6.98 3.01 -2.27
C ASN A 64 7.95 3.95 -1.52
N PHE A 65 9.26 3.78 -1.66
CA PHE A 65 10.24 4.73 -1.14
C PHE A 65 10.10 6.11 -1.79
N LEU A 66 9.97 6.15 -3.12
CA LEU A 66 9.76 7.40 -3.86
C LEU A 66 8.47 8.10 -3.39
N ARG A 67 7.37 7.36 -3.26
CA ARG A 67 6.10 7.90 -2.73
C ARG A 67 6.27 8.49 -1.34
N SER A 68 6.94 7.77 -0.42
CA SER A 68 7.17 8.25 0.94
C SER A 68 8.05 9.50 0.96
N HIS A 69 9.04 9.57 0.07
CA HIS A 69 9.86 10.76 -0.10
C HIS A 69 9.03 11.96 -0.59
N CYS A 70 8.26 11.79 -1.67
CA CYS A 70 7.40 12.86 -2.20
C CYS A 70 6.35 13.32 -1.16
N PHE A 71 5.76 12.38 -0.42
CA PHE A 71 4.83 12.69 0.66
C PHE A 71 5.47 13.57 1.73
N THR A 72 6.68 13.22 2.17
CA THR A 72 7.42 13.99 3.16
C THR A 72 7.81 15.37 2.62
N GLN A 73 8.25 15.45 1.37
CA GLN A 73 8.57 16.74 0.73
C GLN A 73 7.36 17.67 0.66
N ALA A 74 6.19 17.14 0.30
CA ALA A 74 4.94 17.91 0.28
C ALA A 74 4.53 18.42 1.67
N MET A 75 4.83 17.69 2.74
CA MET A 75 4.58 18.16 4.11
C MET A 75 5.56 19.26 4.53
N VAL A 76 6.82 19.13 4.13
CA VAL A 76 7.87 20.08 4.53
C VAL A 76 7.78 21.40 3.75
N SER A 77 7.32 21.36 2.49
CA SER A 77 7.16 22.55 1.66
C SER A 77 6.00 23.46 2.10
N GLN A 78 5.13 22.99 2.96
CA GLN A 78 3.89 23.71 3.33
C GLN A 78 3.80 23.97 4.85
N PRO A 79 3.03 25.01 5.27
CA PRO A 79 2.98 25.43 6.65
C PRO A 79 2.38 24.39 7.59
N LYS A 80 2.88 24.35 8.80
CA LYS A 80 2.32 23.54 9.88
C LYS A 80 1.09 24.22 10.49
N MET A 81 0.22 23.41 11.08
CA MET A 81 -0.94 23.90 11.84
C MET A 81 -0.57 24.04 13.30
N GLU A 82 -0.55 25.29 13.81
CA GLU A 82 -0.21 25.61 15.21
C GLU A 82 -1.06 24.81 16.22
N GLY A 83 -2.34 24.57 15.94
CA GLY A 83 -3.21 23.81 16.84
C GLY A 83 -2.87 22.32 16.97
N LEU A 84 -2.10 21.76 16.03
CA LEU A 84 -1.58 20.39 16.07
C LEU A 84 -0.12 20.32 16.52
N ASP A 85 0.60 21.44 16.55
CA ASP A 85 2.01 21.47 16.94
C ASP A 85 2.13 21.50 18.47
N CYS A 86 1.72 20.41 19.11
CA CYS A 86 1.78 20.22 20.55
C CYS A 86 2.27 18.81 20.91
N VAL A 87 2.83 18.70 22.10
CA VAL A 87 3.42 17.45 22.63
C VAL A 87 2.38 16.31 22.65
N GLY A 88 1.12 16.60 22.99
CA GLY A 88 0.04 15.60 22.99
C GLY A 88 -0.23 15.04 21.60
N ALA A 89 -0.35 15.88 20.59
CA ALA A 89 -0.55 15.44 19.20
C ALA A 89 0.65 14.60 18.70
N TYR A 90 1.87 14.99 19.04
CA TYR A 90 3.07 14.22 18.70
C TYR A 90 2.99 12.79 19.24
N TYR A 91 2.67 12.60 20.53
CA TYR A 91 2.57 11.25 21.11
C TYR A 91 1.39 10.44 20.53
N VAL A 92 0.26 11.08 20.25
CA VAL A 92 -0.86 10.41 19.55
C VAL A 92 -0.41 9.94 18.18
N GLY A 93 0.25 10.81 17.40
CA GLY A 93 0.81 10.44 16.10
C GLY A 93 1.81 9.29 16.19
N LEU A 94 2.69 9.31 17.20
CA LEU A 94 3.67 8.26 17.44
C LEU A 94 3.02 6.89 17.74
N VAL A 95 1.96 6.87 18.55
CA VAL A 95 1.21 5.64 18.84
C VAL A 95 0.54 5.09 17.58
N ILE A 96 -0.12 5.96 16.79
CA ILE A 96 -0.75 5.56 15.53
C ILE A 96 0.29 5.01 14.55
N LEU A 97 1.43 5.67 14.40
CA LEU A 97 2.56 5.21 13.58
C LEU A 97 3.05 3.84 14.05
N GLY A 98 3.26 3.64 15.35
CA GLY A 98 3.69 2.37 15.93
C GLY A 98 2.72 1.23 15.64
N VAL A 99 1.43 1.46 15.81
CA VAL A 99 0.39 0.47 15.44
C VAL A 99 0.44 0.16 13.95
N GLY A 100 0.53 1.17 13.08
CA GLY A 100 0.65 0.98 11.64
C GLY A 100 1.88 0.15 11.24
N ILE A 101 3.04 0.41 11.85
CA ILE A 101 4.27 -0.36 11.63
C ILE A 101 4.06 -1.83 12.03
N ILE A 102 3.44 -2.10 13.18
CA ILE A 102 3.15 -3.47 13.63
C ILE A 102 2.29 -4.20 12.60
N PHE A 103 1.22 -3.57 12.09
CA PHE A 103 0.35 -4.17 11.09
C PHE A 103 1.08 -4.44 9.77
N VAL A 104 1.91 -3.50 9.28
CA VAL A 104 2.68 -3.69 8.05
C VAL A 104 3.71 -4.80 8.19
N LEU A 105 4.53 -4.78 9.25
CA LEU A 105 5.59 -5.77 9.45
C LEU A 105 5.03 -7.17 9.70
N SER A 106 3.99 -7.30 10.52
CA SER A 106 3.35 -8.59 10.78
C SER A 106 2.66 -9.16 9.53
N SER A 107 2.05 -8.29 8.70
CA SER A 107 1.49 -8.70 7.41
C SER A 107 2.57 -9.22 6.46
N PHE A 108 3.69 -8.49 6.37
CA PHE A 108 4.82 -8.89 5.56
C PHE A 108 5.41 -10.23 6.04
N TYR A 109 5.54 -10.41 7.35
CA TYR A 109 6.02 -11.67 7.92
C TYR A 109 5.08 -12.84 7.62
N ALA A 110 3.77 -12.65 7.77
CA ALA A 110 2.76 -13.68 7.52
C ALA A 110 2.62 -14.05 6.03
N LEU A 111 2.72 -13.07 5.13
CA LEU A 111 2.63 -13.28 3.69
C LEU A 111 3.95 -13.72 3.06
N GLY A 112 5.09 -13.29 3.63
CA GLY A 112 6.38 -13.34 3.00
C GLY A 112 6.49 -12.41 1.79
N PHE A 113 7.67 -12.29 1.20
CA PHE A 113 7.91 -11.38 0.07
C PHE A 113 6.97 -11.66 -1.12
N ILE A 114 6.90 -12.91 -1.55
CA ILE A 114 6.08 -13.33 -2.71
C ILE A 114 4.61 -13.07 -2.49
N GLY A 115 4.07 -13.41 -1.31
CA GLY A 115 2.66 -13.17 -1.00
C GLY A 115 2.31 -11.69 -0.84
N THR A 116 3.27 -10.86 -0.43
CA THR A 116 3.10 -9.41 -0.35
C THR A 116 3.09 -8.74 -1.73
N TYR A 117 3.90 -9.25 -2.67
CA TYR A 117 4.08 -8.66 -3.99
C TYR A 117 3.42 -9.50 -5.09
N LEU A 118 2.14 -9.86 -4.88
CA LEU A 118 1.26 -10.41 -5.92
C LEU A 118 1.75 -11.72 -6.55
N GLY A 119 2.40 -12.59 -5.78
CA GLY A 119 2.90 -13.88 -6.26
C GLY A 119 1.82 -14.79 -6.87
N ASP A 120 0.60 -14.68 -6.40
CA ASP A 120 -0.57 -15.38 -6.93
C ASP A 120 -0.86 -15.04 -8.40
N TYR A 121 -0.60 -13.81 -8.83
CA TYR A 121 -0.70 -13.39 -10.24
C TYR A 121 0.37 -14.04 -11.12
N PHE A 122 1.50 -14.42 -10.54
CA PHE A 122 2.56 -15.20 -11.22
C PHE A 122 2.31 -16.71 -11.19
N GLY A 123 1.21 -17.14 -10.55
CA GLY A 123 0.87 -18.55 -10.39
C GLY A 123 1.55 -19.21 -9.19
N ILE A 124 2.20 -18.43 -8.33
CA ILE A 124 2.82 -18.90 -7.09
C ILE A 124 1.78 -18.80 -5.97
N LEU A 125 0.99 -19.85 -5.83
CA LEU A 125 -0.16 -19.86 -4.92
C LEU A 125 0.20 -20.48 -3.58
N LYS A 126 -0.26 -19.86 -2.49
CA LYS A 126 -0.25 -20.48 -1.16
C LYS A 126 -1.25 -21.65 -1.10
N GLU A 127 -1.01 -22.60 -0.21
CA GLU A 127 -1.91 -23.75 -0.02
C GLU A 127 -3.25 -23.33 0.55
N ALA A 128 -3.25 -22.37 1.48
CA ALA A 128 -4.44 -21.80 2.10
C ALA A 128 -4.33 -20.29 2.31
N ARG A 129 -5.50 -19.64 2.46
CA ARG A 129 -5.57 -18.22 2.85
C ARG A 129 -4.92 -18.04 4.22
N VAL A 130 -4.12 -16.98 4.37
CA VAL A 130 -3.51 -16.62 5.66
C VAL A 130 -4.59 -16.04 6.57
N THR A 131 -4.77 -16.65 7.74
CA THR A 131 -5.78 -16.26 8.75
C THR A 131 -5.15 -15.94 10.10
N THR A 132 -3.83 -16.02 10.21
CA THR A 132 -3.10 -15.64 11.43
C THR A 132 -3.00 -14.13 11.56
N PHE A 133 -2.56 -13.64 12.74
CA PHE A 133 -2.33 -12.22 12.94
C PHE A 133 -1.42 -11.65 11.84
N PRO A 134 -1.76 -10.50 11.28
CA PRO A 134 -2.85 -9.57 11.61
C PRO A 134 -4.17 -9.79 10.83
N PHE A 135 -4.27 -10.80 9.97
CA PHE A 135 -5.42 -11.07 9.10
C PHE A 135 -6.66 -11.62 9.84
N ASN A 136 -6.50 -12.00 11.10
CA ASN A 136 -7.60 -12.37 12.00
C ASN A 136 -8.23 -11.15 12.70
N VAL A 137 -7.61 -9.98 12.62
CA VAL A 137 -8.06 -8.75 13.27
C VAL A 137 -8.61 -7.75 12.26
N LEU A 138 -7.97 -7.67 11.10
CA LEU A 138 -8.29 -6.68 10.08
C LEU A 138 -8.12 -7.28 8.69
N ASP A 139 -9.11 -7.10 7.83
CA ASP A 139 -8.95 -7.37 6.41
C ASP A 139 -7.99 -6.33 5.79
N ASN A 140 -7.10 -6.80 4.91
CA ASN A 140 -6.10 -5.95 4.25
C ASN A 140 -5.20 -5.12 5.20
N PRO A 141 -4.60 -5.76 6.22
CA PRO A 141 -3.89 -5.06 7.30
C PRO A 141 -2.67 -4.27 6.81
N MET A 142 -2.07 -4.63 5.68
CA MET A 142 -0.96 -3.91 5.08
C MET A 142 -1.40 -2.54 4.52
N TYR A 143 -2.56 -2.47 3.88
CA TYR A 143 -3.11 -1.21 3.35
C TYR A 143 -3.50 -0.25 4.47
N TRP A 144 -4.24 -0.74 5.47
CA TRP A 144 -4.67 0.07 6.60
C TRP A 144 -3.52 0.43 7.53
N GLY A 145 -2.57 -0.48 7.74
CA GLY A 145 -1.34 -0.20 8.47
C GLY A 145 -0.49 0.87 7.79
N SER A 146 -0.35 0.81 6.46
CA SER A 146 0.35 1.86 5.70
C SER A 146 -0.38 3.20 5.78
N THR A 147 -1.70 3.21 5.73
CA THR A 147 -2.51 4.44 5.90
C THR A 147 -2.31 5.01 7.30
N ALA A 148 -2.30 4.18 8.34
CA ALA A 148 -2.02 4.60 9.71
C ALA A 148 -0.60 5.18 9.86
N ASN A 149 0.40 4.64 9.15
CA ASN A 149 1.75 5.19 9.14
C ASN A 149 1.77 6.62 8.58
N TYR A 150 1.09 6.88 7.47
CA TYR A 150 0.98 8.23 6.91
C TYR A 150 0.20 9.17 7.81
N LEU A 151 -0.87 8.69 8.45
CA LEU A 151 -1.66 9.47 9.41
C LEU A 151 -0.80 9.87 10.61
N GLY A 152 -0.14 8.90 11.25
CA GLY A 152 0.72 9.14 12.41
C GLY A 152 1.85 10.11 12.10
N TRP A 153 2.52 9.91 10.95
CA TRP A 153 3.58 10.80 10.46
C TRP A 153 3.09 12.22 10.21
N SER A 154 1.89 12.38 9.64
CA SER A 154 1.27 13.68 9.40
C SER A 154 0.92 14.42 10.69
N ILE A 155 0.38 13.72 11.69
CA ILE A 155 0.04 14.28 13.01
C ILE A 155 1.31 14.70 13.74
N MET A 156 2.35 13.84 13.77
CA MET A 156 3.64 14.15 14.42
C MET A 156 4.31 15.40 13.85
N ASN A 157 4.10 15.68 12.57
CA ASN A 157 4.64 16.86 11.90
C ASN A 157 3.66 18.05 11.88
N ALA A 158 2.51 17.95 12.56
CA ALA A 158 1.46 18.97 12.58
C ALA A 158 1.07 19.45 11.16
N SER A 159 1.07 18.55 10.16
CA SER A 159 0.93 18.88 8.74
C SER A 159 -0.50 18.68 8.24
N PRO A 160 -1.25 19.75 7.93
CA PRO A 160 -2.55 19.65 7.26
C PRO A 160 -2.44 19.02 5.87
N THR A 161 -1.36 19.31 5.15
CA THR A 161 -1.02 18.72 3.85
C THR A 161 -0.88 17.21 3.96
N GLY A 162 -0.13 16.73 4.96
CA GLY A 162 0.01 15.31 5.23
C GLY A 162 -1.33 14.64 5.57
N LEU A 163 -2.19 15.29 6.35
CA LEU A 163 -3.54 14.78 6.64
C LEU A 163 -4.38 14.64 5.37
N LEU A 164 -4.37 15.65 4.50
CA LEU A 164 -5.08 15.58 3.22
C LEU A 164 -4.53 14.48 2.31
N LEU A 165 -3.21 14.38 2.18
CA LEU A 165 -2.55 13.31 1.42
C LEU A 165 -2.87 11.92 2.00
N THR A 166 -2.99 11.79 3.33
CA THR A 166 -3.40 10.53 3.96
C THR A 166 -4.82 10.12 3.57
N VAL A 167 -5.75 11.07 3.47
CA VAL A 167 -7.09 10.79 2.94
C VAL A 167 -7.02 10.27 1.50
N ILE A 168 -6.18 10.89 0.66
CA ILE A 168 -5.97 10.43 -0.72
C ILE A 168 -5.37 9.01 -0.74
N VAL A 169 -4.42 8.69 0.15
CA VAL A 169 -3.88 7.33 0.32
C VAL A 169 -5.00 6.35 0.66
N ALA A 170 -5.83 6.67 1.67
CA ALA A 170 -6.93 5.81 2.10
C ALA A 170 -7.92 5.53 0.96
N LEU A 171 -8.33 6.56 0.23
CA LEU A 171 -9.23 6.43 -0.91
C LEU A 171 -8.61 5.58 -2.02
N THR A 172 -7.34 5.82 -2.35
CA THR A 172 -6.61 5.08 -3.38
C THR A 172 -6.48 3.61 -3.01
N TYR A 173 -6.18 3.30 -1.75
CA TYR A 173 -6.11 1.92 -1.26
C TYR A 173 -7.46 1.24 -1.21
N THR A 174 -8.54 1.95 -0.84
CA THR A 174 -9.90 1.39 -0.91
C THR A 174 -10.23 0.96 -2.34
N VAL A 175 -9.91 1.80 -3.33
CA VAL A 175 -10.09 1.44 -4.74
C VAL A 175 -9.23 0.24 -5.12
N ALA A 176 -7.95 0.21 -4.72
CA ALA A 176 -7.06 -0.93 -5.01
C ALA A 176 -7.60 -2.24 -4.43
N ILE A 177 -8.05 -2.25 -3.18
CA ILE A 177 -8.66 -3.40 -2.52
C ILE A 177 -9.88 -3.92 -3.30
N MET A 178 -10.79 -3.02 -3.71
CA MET A 178 -11.97 -3.38 -4.50
C MET A 178 -11.64 -4.07 -5.84
N TYR A 179 -10.46 -3.79 -6.40
CA TYR A 179 -9.98 -4.46 -7.61
C TYR A 179 -9.20 -5.75 -7.32
N GLU A 180 -8.40 -5.78 -6.27
CA GLU A 180 -7.52 -6.93 -5.95
C GLU A 180 -8.30 -8.11 -5.36
N GLU A 181 -9.16 -7.88 -4.37
CA GLU A 181 -9.85 -8.96 -3.67
C GLU A 181 -10.65 -9.88 -4.59
N PRO A 182 -11.55 -9.39 -5.47
CA PRO A 182 -12.33 -10.26 -6.34
C PRO A 182 -11.47 -11.03 -7.33
N PHE A 183 -10.37 -10.42 -7.78
CA PHE A 183 -9.48 -11.06 -8.74
C PHE A 183 -8.62 -12.15 -8.09
N THR A 184 -8.07 -11.89 -6.92
CA THR A 184 -7.35 -12.89 -6.12
C THR A 184 -8.26 -14.06 -5.78
N GLU A 185 -9.51 -13.80 -5.37
CA GLU A 185 -10.49 -14.83 -5.09
C GLU A 185 -10.75 -15.72 -6.32
N GLN A 186 -10.91 -15.14 -7.51
CA GLN A 186 -11.06 -15.88 -8.76
C GLN A 186 -9.85 -16.80 -9.05
N ILE A 187 -8.63 -16.32 -8.80
CA ILE A 187 -7.40 -17.13 -8.99
C ILE A 187 -7.45 -18.38 -8.11
N TYR A 188 -7.82 -18.23 -6.83
CA TYR A 188 -7.89 -19.34 -5.88
C TYR A 188 -9.05 -20.31 -6.17
N GLN A 189 -10.21 -19.80 -6.61
CA GLN A 189 -11.35 -20.63 -7.01
C GLN A 189 -11.02 -21.51 -8.24
N GLN A 190 -10.29 -20.99 -9.21
CA GLN A 190 -9.87 -21.77 -10.39
C GLN A 190 -8.90 -22.90 -10.06
N LYS A 191 -8.14 -22.81 -8.96
CA LYS A 191 -7.26 -23.87 -8.47
C LYS A 191 -8.04 -25.02 -7.82
N SER A 192 -9.10 -24.70 -7.10
CA SER A 192 -9.88 -25.66 -6.29
C SER A 192 -10.51 -26.82 -7.07
N PRO A 193 -11.07 -26.66 -8.31
CA PRO A 193 -11.68 -27.77 -9.04
C PRO A 193 -10.67 -28.77 -9.61
N LYS A 194 -9.41 -28.38 -9.85
CA LYS A 194 -8.39 -29.29 -10.40
C LYS A 194 -7.86 -30.29 -9.36
N SER A 195 -7.93 -29.96 -8.08
CA SER A 195 -7.50 -30.88 -7.00
C SER A 195 -8.49 -32.01 -6.72
N LYS A 196 -9.80 -31.83 -7.06
CA LYS A 196 -10.82 -32.87 -6.84
C LYS A 196 -10.92 -33.90 -7.99
N LYS A 197 -10.28 -33.69 -9.13
CA LYS A 197 -10.27 -34.63 -10.27
C LYS A 197 -9.09 -35.60 -10.26
N ASN A 198 -8.12 -35.45 -9.38
CA ASN A 198 -6.90 -36.27 -9.32
C ASN A 198 -6.81 -37.10 -8.01
N LYS A 199 -7.97 -37.43 -7.39
CA LYS A 199 -8.06 -38.43 -6.31
C LYS A 199 -9.04 -39.55 -6.75
#